data_b06632e3083fe687b4c82e85a78a9773
#
_entry.id   b06632e3083fe687b4c82e85a78a9773
#
_cell.length_a   1.000
_cell.length_b   1.000
_cell.length_c   1.000
_cell.angle_alpha   90.00
_cell.angle_beta   90.00
_cell.angle_gamma   90.00
#
_symmetry.space_group_name_H-M   'P 1'
#
loop_
_entity.id
_entity.type
_entity.pdbx_description
1 polymer ?
#
loop_
_entity_poly.entity_id
_entity_poly.type
_entity_poly.pdbx_seq_one_letter_code
_entity_poly.pdbx_strand_id
1 'polypeptide(L)'
;MSAEKTLIAREDLPLFGKRILFCAPRNYAQKLARLLVRHGALPVWMPTIVIEPMKDYSEFDKSIRNLSGYDWISFTSRNGIEAFFNRLDVLGLNSSILSDIQVSALGNDGKALQEQGVKVDLLPPAASTRGVIEELQRRGETNRSILLPVPEVYGMEEPSVIPDYVEGLKGIGMKPHRVPAYATHRVTDGLEHELQMILAGSVDLIAFSSVGEIDGLLHLLGDRSDVLADRTVACYGPVTANGAKQRNLRVDFVAENYSVFEGYIDAMEKYYR
;
A
#
# COMPACT_ATOMS: atom_id res chain seq x y z
N MET A 1 22.46 -3.56 24.52
CA MET A 1 21.00 -3.65 24.23
C MET A 1 20.31 -2.81 25.29
N SER A 2 19.79 -1.64 24.92
CA SER A 2 18.96 -0.83 25.82
C SER A 2 17.65 -1.58 26.04
N ALA A 3 17.31 -1.90 27.29
CA ALA A 3 16.02 -2.47 27.63
C ALA A 3 14.94 -1.51 27.11
N GLU A 4 14.06 -1.99 26.20
CA GLU A 4 12.89 -1.22 25.78
C GLU A 4 12.09 -0.92 27.05
N LYS A 5 12.03 0.36 27.41
CA LYS A 5 11.26 0.80 28.56
C LYS A 5 9.80 0.48 28.31
N THR A 6 9.17 -0.19 29.26
CA THR A 6 7.76 -0.60 29.15
C THR A 6 6.87 0.62 29.00
N LEU A 7 5.90 0.55 28.11
CA LEU A 7 4.96 1.60 27.72
C LEU A 7 4.22 2.29 28.86
N ILE A 8 3.90 1.53 29.89
CA ILE A 8 3.01 1.89 31.00
C ILE A 8 3.49 3.08 31.85
N ALA A 9 4.75 3.52 31.65
CA ALA A 9 5.35 4.57 32.47
C ALA A 9 5.68 5.87 31.69
N ARG A 10 5.13 6.05 30.48
CA ARG A 10 5.55 7.14 29.58
C ARG A 10 4.35 8.02 29.18
N GLU A 11 3.70 8.65 30.18
CA GLU A 11 2.61 9.64 29.97
C GLU A 11 3.04 10.87 29.18
N ASP A 12 4.36 11.08 29.04
CA ASP A 12 4.94 12.15 28.24
C ASP A 12 4.93 11.88 26.74
N LEU A 13 4.56 10.67 26.31
CA LEU A 13 4.47 10.33 24.90
C LEU A 13 3.18 10.92 24.26
N PRO A 14 3.27 11.56 23.08
CA PRO A 14 2.14 12.29 22.50
C PRO A 14 0.90 11.43 22.23
N LEU A 15 1.09 10.13 21.95
CA LEU A 15 -0.02 9.20 21.70
C LEU A 15 -0.35 8.33 22.91
N PHE A 16 0.12 8.71 24.11
CA PHE A 16 -0.10 7.90 25.31
C PHE A 16 -1.59 7.63 25.56
N GLY A 17 -1.94 6.34 25.67
CA GLY A 17 -3.28 5.87 25.95
C GLY A 17 -4.27 5.97 24.78
N LYS A 18 -3.88 6.55 23.63
CA LYS A 18 -4.75 6.64 22.44
C LYS A 18 -4.96 5.27 21.82
N ARG A 19 -6.19 4.86 21.64
CA ARG A 19 -6.57 3.64 20.92
C ARG A 19 -6.63 3.96 19.43
N ILE A 20 -5.63 3.50 18.70
CA ILE A 20 -5.50 3.74 17.26
C ILE A 20 -5.82 2.45 16.52
N LEU A 21 -6.98 2.43 15.87
CA LEU A 21 -7.36 1.36 14.98
C LEU A 21 -6.73 1.57 13.61
N PHE A 22 -6.14 0.51 13.06
CA PHE A 22 -5.55 0.55 11.72
C PHE A 22 -5.94 -0.70 10.93
N CYS A 23 -6.20 -0.49 9.64
CA CYS A 23 -6.78 -1.50 8.74
C CYS A 23 -5.75 -2.17 7.85
N ALA A 24 -4.46 -1.88 8.05
CA ALA A 24 -3.38 -2.37 7.20
C ALA A 24 -3.31 -3.91 7.16
N PRO A 25 -3.02 -4.50 6.00
CA PRO A 25 -2.86 -5.95 5.87
C PRO A 25 -1.67 -6.45 6.69
N ARG A 26 -1.68 -7.76 6.98
CA ARG A 26 -0.78 -8.42 7.94
C ARG A 26 0.71 -8.10 7.74
N ASN A 27 1.17 -8.02 6.51
CA ASN A 27 2.57 -7.77 6.19
C ASN A 27 3.06 -6.37 6.61
N TYR A 28 2.17 -5.38 6.74
CA TYR A 28 2.47 -4.03 7.23
C TYR A 28 2.12 -3.84 8.70
N ALA A 29 1.19 -4.64 9.22
CA ALA A 29 0.61 -4.48 10.55
C ALA A 29 1.66 -4.49 11.67
N GLN A 30 2.63 -5.40 11.62
CA GLN A 30 3.66 -5.52 12.64
C GLN A 30 4.53 -4.26 12.75
N LYS A 31 4.91 -3.68 11.60
CA LYS A 31 5.72 -2.45 11.58
C LYS A 31 4.94 -1.28 12.16
N LEU A 32 3.71 -1.09 11.71
CA LEU A 32 2.86 0.01 12.15
C LEU A 32 2.50 -0.11 13.63
N ALA A 33 2.10 -1.30 14.10
CA ALA A 33 1.81 -1.56 15.52
C ALA A 33 3.03 -1.25 16.41
N ARG A 34 4.23 -1.68 16.02
CA ARG A 34 5.47 -1.40 16.76
C ARG A 34 5.74 0.10 16.87
N LEU A 35 5.52 0.85 15.81
CA LEU A 35 5.68 2.31 15.83
C LEU A 35 4.66 2.96 16.76
N LEU A 36 3.38 2.61 16.64
CA LEU A 36 2.31 3.11 17.52
C LEU A 36 2.64 2.87 18.99
N VAL A 37 3.05 1.63 19.32
CA VAL A 37 3.46 1.27 20.69
C VAL A 37 4.64 2.12 21.20
N ARG A 38 5.66 2.35 20.39
CA ARG A 38 6.82 3.20 20.75
C ARG A 38 6.44 4.63 21.07
N HIS A 39 5.38 5.14 20.48
CA HIS A 39 4.86 6.49 20.67
C HIS A 39 3.73 6.58 21.70
N GLY A 40 3.44 5.48 22.42
CA GLY A 40 2.53 5.45 23.56
C GLY A 40 1.09 5.00 23.22
N ALA A 41 0.79 4.76 21.95
CA ALA A 41 -0.55 4.35 21.53
C ALA A 41 -0.87 2.89 21.91
N LEU A 42 -2.15 2.61 21.99
CA LEU A 42 -2.73 1.27 22.09
C LEU A 42 -3.21 0.85 20.68
N PRO A 43 -2.43 0.07 19.92
CA PRO A 43 -2.81 -0.31 18.58
C PRO A 43 -3.95 -1.33 18.59
N VAL A 44 -4.96 -1.10 17.76
CA VAL A 44 -6.06 -2.02 17.48
C VAL A 44 -5.95 -2.43 16.02
N TRP A 45 -5.58 -3.67 15.76
CA TRP A 45 -5.41 -4.15 14.41
C TRP A 45 -6.70 -4.78 13.88
N MET A 46 -7.25 -4.20 12.83
CA MET A 46 -8.47 -4.64 12.15
C MET A 46 -8.22 -4.74 10.65
N PRO A 47 -7.57 -5.81 10.16
CA PRO A 47 -7.28 -5.95 8.74
C PRO A 47 -8.58 -6.10 7.94
N THR A 48 -8.90 -5.13 7.12
CA THR A 48 -10.10 -5.18 6.27
C THR A 48 -9.83 -5.74 4.88
N ILE A 49 -8.54 -5.91 4.56
CA ILE A 49 -8.04 -6.60 3.36
C ILE A 49 -6.92 -7.55 3.75
N VAL A 50 -6.80 -8.63 2.99
CA VAL A 50 -5.69 -9.58 3.09
C VAL A 50 -4.98 -9.69 1.75
N ILE A 51 -3.65 -9.81 1.80
CA ILE A 51 -2.79 -10.02 0.64
C ILE A 51 -2.27 -11.45 0.70
N GLU A 52 -2.50 -12.19 -0.39
CA GLU A 52 -2.18 -13.60 -0.49
C GLU A 52 -1.43 -13.92 -1.79
N PRO A 53 -0.69 -15.04 -1.85
CA PRO A 53 -0.18 -15.57 -3.09
C PRO A 53 -1.30 -15.88 -4.09
N MET A 54 -0.99 -15.78 -5.39
CA MET A 54 -1.91 -16.26 -6.42
C MET A 54 -2.10 -17.79 -6.32
N LYS A 55 -3.29 -18.26 -6.68
CA LYS A 55 -3.56 -19.71 -6.83
C LYS A 55 -2.93 -20.27 -8.11
N ASP A 56 -2.88 -19.46 -9.16
CA ASP A 56 -2.25 -19.80 -10.43
C ASP A 56 -1.27 -18.68 -10.83
N TYR A 57 -0.03 -19.08 -11.09
CA TYR A 57 1.06 -18.21 -11.52
C TYR A 57 1.44 -18.39 -12.99
N SER A 58 0.67 -19.19 -13.76
CA SER A 58 1.04 -19.60 -15.13
C SER A 58 1.36 -18.40 -16.02
N GLU A 59 0.53 -17.35 -15.99
CA GLU A 59 0.74 -16.13 -16.79
C GLU A 59 1.94 -15.32 -16.28
N PHE A 60 2.07 -15.18 -14.97
CA PHE A 60 3.19 -14.46 -14.36
C PHE A 60 4.53 -15.16 -14.62
N ASP A 61 4.58 -16.49 -14.46
CA ASP A 61 5.76 -17.31 -14.76
C ASP A 61 6.18 -17.20 -16.22
N LYS A 62 5.19 -17.24 -17.14
CA LYS A 62 5.43 -17.05 -18.56
C LYS A 62 6.02 -15.67 -18.85
N SER A 63 5.49 -14.63 -18.20
CA SER A 63 5.97 -13.26 -18.36
C SER A 63 7.38 -13.09 -17.80
N ILE A 64 7.69 -13.68 -16.64
CA ILE A 64 9.01 -13.69 -16.03
C ILE A 64 10.02 -14.40 -16.93
N ARG A 65 9.68 -15.58 -17.47
CA ARG A 65 10.56 -16.35 -18.38
C ARG A 65 10.81 -15.64 -19.71
N ASN A 66 9.87 -14.80 -20.14
CA ASN A 66 9.97 -14.00 -21.36
C ASN A 66 10.25 -12.52 -21.06
N LEU A 67 10.95 -12.22 -19.96
CA LEU A 67 11.16 -10.85 -19.51
C LEU A 67 11.92 -9.99 -20.52
N SER A 68 12.86 -10.58 -21.25
CA SER A 68 13.59 -9.93 -22.37
C SER A 68 12.69 -9.49 -23.54
N GLY A 69 11.44 -9.95 -23.59
CA GLY A 69 10.43 -9.49 -24.55
C GLY A 69 9.76 -8.15 -24.17
N TYR A 70 10.10 -7.59 -23.00
CA TYR A 70 9.62 -6.29 -22.56
C TYR A 70 10.77 -5.28 -22.54
N ASP A 71 10.44 -4.02 -22.81
CA ASP A 71 11.39 -2.91 -22.68
C ASP A 71 11.48 -2.43 -21.23
N TRP A 72 10.35 -2.52 -20.49
CA TRP A 72 10.23 -2.04 -19.13
C TRP A 72 9.52 -3.06 -18.23
N ILE A 73 9.87 -3.03 -16.93
CA ILE A 73 9.02 -3.54 -15.85
C ILE A 73 8.76 -2.40 -14.85
N SER A 74 7.50 -2.25 -14.41
CA SER A 74 7.13 -1.21 -13.46
C SER A 74 6.51 -1.78 -12.20
N PHE A 75 7.17 -1.52 -11.08
CA PHE A 75 6.69 -1.89 -9.75
C PHE A 75 5.96 -0.72 -9.10
N THR A 76 4.67 -0.89 -8.87
CA THR A 76 3.80 0.14 -8.29
C THR A 76 3.58 -0.06 -6.78
N SER A 77 4.08 -1.16 -6.22
CA SER A 77 3.94 -1.47 -4.80
C SER A 77 5.00 -2.44 -4.31
N ARG A 78 5.28 -2.42 -3.01
CA ARG A 78 6.13 -3.37 -2.31
C ARG A 78 5.66 -4.82 -2.52
N ASN A 79 4.34 -5.05 -2.50
CA ASN A 79 3.79 -6.39 -2.69
C ASN A 79 4.10 -6.96 -4.08
N GLY A 80 4.06 -6.12 -5.12
CA GLY A 80 4.45 -6.53 -6.48
C GLY A 80 5.93 -6.90 -6.57
N ILE A 81 6.80 -6.17 -5.88
CA ILE A 81 8.23 -6.50 -5.77
C ILE A 81 8.43 -7.82 -5.05
N GLU A 82 7.86 -7.98 -3.87
CA GLU A 82 7.97 -9.20 -3.06
C GLU A 82 7.45 -10.43 -3.83
N ALA A 83 6.29 -10.29 -4.49
CA ALA A 83 5.73 -11.35 -5.32
C ALA A 83 6.67 -11.73 -6.48
N PHE A 84 7.27 -10.73 -7.14
CA PHE A 84 8.20 -10.97 -8.25
C PHE A 84 9.45 -11.73 -7.78
N PHE A 85 10.10 -11.29 -6.71
CA PHE A 85 11.32 -11.94 -6.21
C PHE A 85 11.03 -13.33 -5.65
N ASN A 86 9.96 -13.50 -4.88
CA ASN A 86 9.52 -14.83 -4.42
C ASN A 86 9.29 -15.78 -5.61
N ARG A 87 8.77 -15.23 -6.73
CA ARG A 87 8.55 -16.06 -7.91
C ARG A 87 9.84 -16.40 -8.64
N LEU A 88 10.81 -15.48 -8.69
CA LEU A 88 12.16 -15.79 -9.19
C LEU A 88 12.77 -16.97 -8.43
N ASP A 89 12.72 -16.96 -7.10
CA ASP A 89 13.27 -18.03 -6.26
C ASP A 89 12.62 -19.38 -6.58
N VAL A 90 11.27 -19.42 -6.70
CA VAL A 90 10.54 -20.64 -7.07
C VAL A 90 10.92 -21.16 -8.46
N LEU A 91 11.20 -20.23 -9.39
CA LEU A 91 11.59 -20.58 -10.77
C LEU A 91 13.07 -20.91 -10.93
N GLY A 92 13.88 -20.82 -9.86
CA GLY A 92 15.33 -20.99 -9.88
C GLY A 92 16.05 -19.89 -10.65
N LEU A 93 15.47 -18.71 -10.71
CA LEU A 93 16.02 -17.52 -11.35
C LEU A 93 16.54 -16.53 -10.29
N ASN A 94 17.30 -15.54 -10.70
CA ASN A 94 17.78 -14.49 -9.82
C ASN A 94 17.59 -13.09 -10.46
N SER A 95 17.92 -12.03 -9.72
CA SER A 95 17.74 -10.65 -10.16
C SER A 95 18.50 -10.25 -11.42
N SER A 96 19.47 -11.05 -11.88
CA SER A 96 20.22 -10.76 -13.11
C SER A 96 19.36 -10.71 -14.36
N ILE A 97 18.16 -11.35 -14.34
CA ILE A 97 17.22 -11.26 -15.47
C ILE A 97 16.69 -9.84 -15.70
N LEU A 98 16.87 -8.94 -14.71
CA LEU A 98 16.52 -7.52 -14.82
C LEU A 98 17.63 -6.67 -15.47
N SER A 99 18.81 -7.23 -15.76
CA SER A 99 19.94 -6.45 -16.31
C SER A 99 19.68 -5.86 -17.68
N ASP A 100 18.86 -6.53 -18.50
CA ASP A 100 18.60 -6.19 -19.90
C ASP A 100 17.25 -5.49 -20.12
N ILE A 101 16.52 -5.17 -19.03
CA ILE A 101 15.23 -4.49 -19.04
C ILE A 101 15.30 -3.23 -18.18
N GLN A 102 14.59 -2.19 -18.55
CA GLN A 102 14.50 -0.98 -17.74
C GLN A 102 13.50 -1.16 -16.60
N VAL A 103 13.89 -0.69 -15.41
CA VAL A 103 13.08 -0.87 -14.19
C VAL A 103 12.57 0.48 -13.71
N SER A 104 11.26 0.58 -13.50
CA SER A 104 10.66 1.70 -12.77
C SER A 104 10.06 1.25 -11.45
N ALA A 105 10.14 2.11 -10.43
CA ALA A 105 9.56 1.86 -9.11
C ALA A 105 9.13 3.17 -8.44
N LEU A 106 8.36 3.08 -7.35
CA LEU A 106 7.85 4.23 -6.62
C LEU A 106 8.61 4.45 -5.30
N GLY A 107 9.04 5.68 -5.06
CA GLY A 107 9.54 6.12 -3.76
C GLY A 107 10.58 5.20 -3.12
N ASN A 108 10.34 4.79 -1.88
CA ASN A 108 11.25 3.92 -1.13
C ASN A 108 11.32 2.47 -1.65
N ASP A 109 10.35 2.03 -2.44
CA ASP A 109 10.39 0.71 -3.06
C ASP A 109 11.52 0.62 -4.10
N GLY A 110 11.80 1.73 -4.80
CA GLY A 110 12.97 1.84 -5.67
C GLY A 110 14.29 1.71 -4.91
N LYS A 111 14.39 2.30 -3.72
CA LYS A 111 15.58 2.15 -2.86
C LYS A 111 15.76 0.70 -2.40
N ALA A 112 14.66 0.04 -2.02
CA ALA A 112 14.71 -1.36 -1.62
C ALA A 112 15.16 -2.29 -2.76
N LEU A 113 14.77 -2.00 -4.00
CA LEU A 113 15.28 -2.70 -5.18
C LEU A 113 16.77 -2.48 -5.38
N GLN A 114 17.25 -1.22 -5.22
CA GLN A 114 18.68 -0.90 -5.33
C GLN A 114 19.52 -1.62 -4.27
N GLU A 115 19.02 -1.76 -3.04
CA GLU A 115 19.66 -2.52 -1.96
C GLU A 115 19.76 -4.02 -2.29
N GLN A 116 18.88 -4.54 -3.15
CA GLN A 116 18.94 -5.90 -3.69
C GLN A 116 19.79 -6.02 -4.96
N GLY A 117 20.52 -4.97 -5.31
CA GLY A 117 21.42 -4.95 -6.47
C GLY A 117 20.71 -4.74 -7.81
N VAL A 118 19.43 -4.32 -7.81
CA VAL A 118 18.70 -4.01 -9.04
C VAL A 118 18.92 -2.56 -9.42
N LYS A 119 19.29 -2.33 -10.66
CA LYS A 119 19.34 -0.98 -11.24
C LYS A 119 17.92 -0.47 -11.44
N VAL A 120 17.56 0.66 -10.82
CA VAL A 120 16.29 1.35 -11.06
C VAL A 120 16.54 2.51 -12.02
N ASP A 121 15.97 2.41 -13.22
CA ASP A 121 16.20 3.38 -14.31
C ASP A 121 15.25 4.57 -14.21
N LEU A 122 14.07 4.38 -13.59
CA LEU A 122 13.12 5.45 -13.38
C LEU A 122 12.56 5.41 -11.96
N LEU A 123 12.84 6.48 -11.22
CA LEU A 123 12.26 6.80 -9.93
C LEU A 123 11.64 8.20 -10.05
N PRO A 124 10.30 8.32 -10.18
CA PRO A 124 9.68 9.60 -10.44
C PRO A 124 9.80 10.52 -9.22
N PRO A 125 9.97 11.85 -9.40
CA PRO A 125 10.00 12.81 -8.30
C PRO A 125 8.73 12.77 -7.43
N ALA A 126 7.56 12.66 -8.07
CA ALA A 126 6.31 12.33 -7.40
C ALA A 126 6.16 10.81 -7.35
N ALA A 127 6.18 10.21 -6.15
CA ALA A 127 6.07 8.77 -5.96
C ALA A 127 4.64 8.27 -6.24
N SER A 128 4.23 8.33 -7.52
CA SER A 128 2.91 7.93 -8.00
C SER A 128 2.98 7.34 -9.41
N THR A 129 1.97 6.55 -9.78
CA THR A 129 1.81 6.01 -11.14
C THR A 129 1.73 7.11 -12.19
N ARG A 130 1.07 8.22 -11.85
CA ARG A 130 1.05 9.42 -12.69
C ARG A 130 2.45 10.00 -12.91
N GLY A 131 3.27 10.08 -11.86
CA GLY A 131 4.65 10.55 -11.97
C GLY A 131 5.50 9.67 -12.91
N VAL A 132 5.26 8.34 -12.92
CA VAL A 132 5.91 7.43 -13.88
C VAL A 132 5.48 7.76 -15.31
N ILE A 133 4.17 7.96 -15.57
CA ILE A 133 3.66 8.32 -16.89
C ILE A 133 4.30 9.63 -17.40
N GLU A 134 4.28 10.68 -16.57
CA GLU A 134 4.84 11.99 -16.90
C GLU A 134 6.34 11.89 -17.25
N GLU A 135 7.08 11.09 -16.50
CA GLU A 135 8.52 10.90 -16.74
C GLU A 135 8.80 10.06 -17.99
N LEU A 136 8.03 9.00 -18.25
CA LEU A 136 8.14 8.20 -19.48
C LEU A 136 7.79 9.05 -20.72
N GLN A 137 6.75 9.87 -20.63
CA GLN A 137 6.37 10.82 -21.68
C GLN A 137 7.48 11.84 -21.94
N ARG A 138 8.07 12.41 -20.89
CA ARG A 138 9.19 13.36 -20.99
C ARG A 138 10.42 12.74 -21.65
N ARG A 139 10.66 11.43 -21.45
CA ARG A 139 11.75 10.68 -22.10
C ARG A 139 11.43 10.27 -23.53
N GLY A 140 10.20 10.47 -24.01
CA GLY A 140 9.77 10.06 -25.33
C GLY A 140 9.59 8.55 -25.48
N GLU A 141 9.31 7.85 -24.38
CA GLU A 141 9.08 6.40 -24.37
C GLU A 141 7.73 6.09 -25.00
N THR A 142 7.74 5.77 -26.30
CA THR A 142 6.57 5.38 -27.09
C THR A 142 6.78 4.05 -27.77
N ASN A 143 5.72 3.33 -28.10
CA ASN A 143 5.77 1.99 -28.72
C ASN A 143 6.54 0.94 -27.92
N ARG A 144 6.90 1.22 -26.67
CA ARG A 144 7.59 0.33 -25.76
C ARG A 144 6.62 -0.56 -25.00
N SER A 145 7.01 -1.81 -24.78
CA SER A 145 6.29 -2.76 -23.96
C SER A 145 6.69 -2.61 -22.49
N ILE A 146 5.70 -2.67 -21.59
CA ILE A 146 5.94 -2.55 -20.15
C ILE A 146 5.15 -3.61 -19.39
N LEU A 147 5.86 -4.44 -18.61
CA LEU A 147 5.27 -5.42 -17.72
C LEU A 147 4.85 -4.77 -16.41
N LEU A 148 3.63 -5.04 -15.97
CA LEU A 148 3.05 -4.51 -14.74
C LEU A 148 2.65 -5.66 -13.80
N PRO A 149 3.51 -6.08 -12.86
CA PRO A 149 3.12 -7.00 -11.79
C PRO A 149 2.17 -6.28 -10.81
N VAL A 150 0.90 -6.67 -10.83
CA VAL A 150 -0.18 -5.96 -10.12
C VAL A 150 -1.02 -6.93 -9.28
N PRO A 151 -1.89 -6.43 -8.36
CA PRO A 151 -2.84 -7.29 -7.67
C PRO A 151 -3.94 -7.81 -8.60
N GLU A 152 -4.43 -8.99 -8.29
CA GLU A 152 -5.77 -9.45 -8.65
C GLU A 152 -6.68 -9.19 -7.46
N VAL A 153 -7.81 -8.51 -7.67
CA VAL A 153 -8.68 -8.05 -6.59
C VAL A 153 -9.95 -8.89 -6.55
N TYR A 154 -10.29 -9.43 -5.39
CA TYR A 154 -11.45 -10.30 -5.19
C TYR A 154 -12.40 -9.78 -4.12
N GLY A 155 -13.69 -9.87 -4.35
CA GLY A 155 -14.75 -9.53 -3.39
C GLY A 155 -14.93 -8.02 -3.13
N MET A 156 -14.25 -7.16 -3.90
CA MET A 156 -14.40 -5.71 -3.85
C MET A 156 -14.15 -5.10 -5.22
N GLU A 157 -14.55 -3.85 -5.40
CA GLU A 157 -14.20 -3.09 -6.61
C GLU A 157 -12.69 -2.85 -6.67
N GLU A 158 -12.10 -3.02 -7.84
CA GLU A 158 -10.68 -2.71 -8.02
C GLU A 158 -10.48 -1.19 -7.92
N PRO A 159 -9.56 -0.72 -7.06
CA PRO A 159 -9.20 0.69 -6.99
C PRO A 159 -8.69 1.20 -8.35
N SER A 160 -9.10 2.41 -8.74
CA SER A 160 -8.81 2.97 -10.08
C SER A 160 -7.31 3.16 -10.37
N VAL A 161 -6.44 3.12 -9.36
CA VAL A 161 -5.00 3.39 -9.50
C VAL A 161 -4.33 2.56 -10.58
N ILE A 162 -4.62 1.25 -10.66
CA ILE A 162 -4.02 0.38 -11.69
C ILE A 162 -4.72 0.53 -13.05
N PRO A 163 -6.07 0.52 -13.14
CA PRO A 163 -6.76 0.87 -14.37
C PRO A 163 -6.31 2.21 -14.96
N ASP A 164 -6.27 3.28 -14.17
CA ASP A 164 -5.85 4.61 -14.59
C ASP A 164 -4.37 4.62 -15.06
N TYR A 165 -3.52 3.84 -14.41
CA TYR A 165 -2.12 3.70 -14.82
C TYR A 165 -2.00 3.03 -16.20
N VAL A 166 -2.73 1.93 -16.40
CA VAL A 166 -2.77 1.23 -17.71
C VAL A 166 -3.25 2.15 -18.82
N GLU A 167 -4.35 2.87 -18.60
CA GLU A 167 -4.89 3.81 -19.60
C GLU A 167 -3.95 5.00 -19.84
N GLY A 168 -3.32 5.53 -18.79
CA GLY A 168 -2.33 6.60 -18.95
C GLY A 168 -1.09 6.17 -19.74
N LEU A 169 -0.59 4.94 -19.54
CA LEU A 169 0.51 4.37 -20.34
C LEU A 169 0.10 4.20 -21.80
N LYS A 170 -1.10 3.69 -22.08
CA LYS A 170 -1.63 3.63 -23.44
C LYS A 170 -1.75 5.02 -24.07
N GLY A 171 -2.19 6.01 -23.28
CA GLY A 171 -2.35 7.39 -23.73
C GLY A 171 -1.06 8.04 -24.23
N ILE A 172 0.10 7.64 -23.70
CA ILE A 172 1.42 8.07 -24.19
C ILE A 172 2.02 7.13 -25.24
N GLY A 173 1.26 6.15 -25.73
CA GLY A 173 1.65 5.23 -26.80
C GLY A 173 2.47 4.02 -26.34
N MET A 174 2.55 3.72 -25.05
CA MET A 174 3.16 2.48 -24.56
C MET A 174 2.21 1.28 -24.68
N LYS A 175 2.78 0.08 -24.53
CA LYS A 175 2.06 -1.21 -24.59
C LYS A 175 2.11 -1.90 -23.23
N PRO A 176 1.24 -1.51 -22.26
CA PRO A 176 1.22 -2.13 -20.95
C PRO A 176 0.68 -3.56 -21.02
N HIS A 177 1.39 -4.48 -20.37
CA HIS A 177 0.95 -5.83 -20.08
C HIS A 177 0.77 -5.99 -18.58
N ARG A 178 -0.46 -5.94 -18.14
CA ARG A 178 -0.86 -6.15 -16.76
C ARG A 178 -0.90 -7.64 -16.46
N VAL A 179 -0.20 -8.09 -15.40
CA VAL A 179 -0.18 -9.49 -14.99
C VAL A 179 -0.41 -9.60 -13.48
N PRO A 180 -1.36 -10.43 -13.04
CA PRO A 180 -1.58 -10.70 -11.63
C PRO A 180 -0.34 -11.35 -10.99
N ALA A 181 0.20 -10.70 -9.96
CA ALA A 181 1.38 -11.17 -9.21
C ALA A 181 1.03 -11.62 -7.79
N TYR A 182 -0.04 -11.09 -7.22
CA TYR A 182 -0.57 -11.42 -5.90
C TYR A 182 -2.07 -11.15 -5.84
N ALA A 183 -2.75 -11.78 -4.89
CA ALA A 183 -4.19 -11.60 -4.68
C ALA A 183 -4.44 -10.62 -3.53
N THR A 184 -5.48 -9.81 -3.68
CA THR A 184 -6.03 -8.97 -2.60
C THR A 184 -7.49 -9.35 -2.39
N HIS A 185 -7.83 -9.74 -1.17
CA HIS A 185 -9.18 -10.14 -0.79
C HIS A 185 -9.72 -9.21 0.28
N ARG A 186 -11.03 -8.97 0.26
CA ARG A 186 -11.73 -8.35 1.38
C ARG A 186 -11.84 -9.36 2.54
N VAL A 187 -11.65 -8.89 3.77
CA VAL A 187 -11.99 -9.65 4.97
C VAL A 187 -13.48 -9.44 5.26
N THR A 188 -14.21 -10.53 5.53
CA THR A 188 -15.67 -10.51 5.69
C THR A 188 -16.14 -10.94 7.08
N ASP A 189 -15.27 -11.57 7.87
CA ASP A 189 -15.59 -12.12 9.18
C ASP A 189 -14.40 -12.07 10.14
N GLY A 190 -14.60 -12.46 11.40
CA GLY A 190 -13.56 -12.52 12.43
C GLY A 190 -13.10 -11.17 12.98
N LEU A 191 -13.85 -10.09 12.75
CA LEU A 191 -13.53 -8.71 13.16
C LEU A 191 -14.63 -8.09 14.03
N GLU A 192 -15.48 -8.92 14.63
CA GLU A 192 -16.67 -8.48 15.38
C GLU A 192 -16.28 -7.63 16.58
N HIS A 193 -15.18 -7.95 17.25
CA HIS A 193 -14.70 -7.23 18.42
C HIS A 193 -14.26 -5.80 18.04
N GLU A 194 -13.45 -5.65 17.03
CA GLU A 194 -12.95 -4.37 16.53
C GLU A 194 -14.09 -3.51 15.99
N LEU A 195 -15.07 -4.13 15.30
CA LEU A 195 -16.30 -3.45 14.87
C LEU A 195 -17.07 -2.90 16.06
N GLN A 196 -17.25 -3.69 17.13
CA GLN A 196 -17.92 -3.23 18.35
C GLN A 196 -17.15 -2.07 19.00
N MET A 197 -15.82 -2.07 18.98
CA MET A 197 -15.04 -0.93 19.48
C MET A 197 -15.32 0.35 18.70
N ILE A 198 -15.46 0.28 17.37
CA ILE A 198 -15.81 1.44 16.54
C ILE A 198 -17.22 1.93 16.91
N LEU A 199 -18.19 1.02 16.93
CA LEU A 199 -19.60 1.33 17.23
C LEU A 199 -19.79 1.94 18.61
N ALA A 200 -19.07 1.43 19.62
CA ALA A 200 -19.09 1.91 20.99
C ALA A 200 -18.30 3.21 21.24
N GLY A 201 -17.62 3.75 20.22
CA GLY A 201 -16.75 4.92 20.39
C GLY A 201 -15.50 4.68 21.20
N SER A 202 -15.05 3.43 21.28
CA SER A 202 -13.88 3.03 22.07
C SER A 202 -12.57 3.18 21.31
N VAL A 203 -12.57 3.83 20.13
CA VAL A 203 -11.42 4.08 19.28
C VAL A 203 -11.22 5.58 19.15
N ASP A 204 -10.03 6.06 19.41
CA ASP A 204 -9.69 7.50 19.32
C ASP A 204 -9.39 7.93 17.88
N LEU A 205 -8.86 7.01 17.04
CA LEU A 205 -8.48 7.29 15.66
C LEU A 205 -8.58 6.03 14.81
N ILE A 206 -9.04 6.19 13.57
CA ILE A 206 -9.04 5.16 12.54
C ILE A 206 -8.04 5.56 11.45
N ALA A 207 -7.04 4.71 11.21
CA ALA A 207 -5.94 4.96 10.31
C ALA A 207 -6.00 4.08 9.07
N PHE A 208 -6.07 4.69 7.89
CA PHE A 208 -6.08 4.01 6.60
C PHE A 208 -4.77 4.24 5.84
N SER A 209 -4.20 3.18 5.27
CA SER A 209 -3.03 3.25 4.39
C SER A 209 -3.37 3.07 2.91
N SER A 210 -4.57 2.57 2.60
CA SER A 210 -5.04 2.37 1.22
C SER A 210 -6.55 2.56 1.07
N VAL A 211 -6.99 2.74 -0.18
CA VAL A 211 -8.43 2.85 -0.52
C VAL A 211 -9.15 1.51 -0.27
N GLY A 212 -8.49 0.39 -0.57
CA GLY A 212 -9.07 -0.94 -0.32
C GLY A 212 -9.38 -1.20 1.17
N GLU A 213 -8.58 -0.64 2.08
CA GLU A 213 -8.86 -0.70 3.53
C GLU A 213 -10.13 0.06 3.89
N ILE A 214 -10.37 1.21 3.27
CA ILE A 214 -11.59 2.01 3.44
C ILE A 214 -12.81 1.23 2.96
N ASP A 215 -12.73 0.66 1.75
CA ASP A 215 -13.83 -0.12 1.17
C ASP A 215 -14.15 -1.36 2.01
N GLY A 216 -13.12 -2.00 2.54
CA GLY A 216 -13.29 -3.13 3.44
C GLY A 216 -14.01 -2.74 4.73
N LEU A 217 -13.63 -1.63 5.37
CA LEU A 217 -14.29 -1.16 6.59
C LEU A 217 -15.74 -0.72 6.32
N LEU A 218 -15.99 0.04 5.26
CA LEU A 218 -17.35 0.46 4.89
C LEU A 218 -18.26 -0.74 4.63
N HIS A 219 -17.74 -1.77 3.97
CA HIS A 219 -18.48 -3.01 3.75
C HIS A 219 -18.86 -3.72 5.06
N LEU A 220 -17.93 -3.82 6.01
CA LEU A 220 -18.16 -4.44 7.32
C LEU A 220 -19.14 -3.65 8.17
N LEU A 221 -19.14 -2.33 8.08
CA LEU A 221 -20.09 -1.46 8.77
C LEU A 221 -21.48 -1.49 8.13
N GLY A 222 -21.56 -1.62 6.80
CA GLY A 222 -22.83 -1.57 6.07
C GLY A 222 -23.59 -0.29 6.35
N ASP A 223 -24.88 -0.42 6.68
CA ASP A 223 -25.78 0.72 6.99
C ASP A 223 -25.38 1.53 8.23
N ARG A 224 -24.40 1.06 9.01
CA ARG A 224 -23.88 1.74 10.22
C ARG A 224 -22.65 2.60 9.94
N SER A 225 -22.31 2.84 8.67
CA SER A 225 -21.11 3.61 8.29
C SER A 225 -21.16 5.08 8.73
N ASP A 226 -22.32 5.62 9.03
CA ASP A 226 -22.53 6.94 9.61
C ASP A 226 -21.79 7.15 10.93
N VAL A 227 -21.52 6.08 11.70
CA VAL A 227 -20.73 6.14 12.94
C VAL A 227 -19.32 6.74 12.71
N LEU A 228 -18.80 6.64 11.49
CA LEU A 228 -17.48 7.20 11.14
C LEU A 228 -17.46 8.74 11.10
N ALA A 229 -18.62 9.40 11.01
CA ALA A 229 -18.73 10.86 11.03
C ALA A 229 -18.21 11.46 12.35
N ASP A 230 -18.37 10.72 13.44
CA ASP A 230 -17.96 11.10 14.80
C ASP A 230 -16.57 10.57 15.19
N ARG A 231 -15.85 9.94 14.27
CA ARG A 231 -14.52 9.37 14.52
C ARG A 231 -13.45 10.19 13.85
N THR A 232 -12.28 10.28 14.49
CA THR A 232 -11.10 10.85 13.85
C THR A 232 -10.58 9.88 12.80
N VAL A 233 -10.44 10.35 11.57
CA VAL A 233 -9.97 9.57 10.43
C VAL A 233 -8.68 10.14 9.90
N ALA A 234 -7.65 9.32 9.81
CA ALA A 234 -6.37 9.65 9.22
C ALA A 234 -6.10 8.84 7.96
N CYS A 235 -5.44 9.46 6.99
CA CYS A 235 -4.99 8.78 5.78
C CYS A 235 -3.47 8.90 5.62
N TYR A 236 -2.86 7.79 5.21
CA TYR A 236 -1.41 7.70 5.01
C TYR A 236 -0.90 8.65 3.92
N GLY A 237 -1.66 8.86 2.86
CA GLY A 237 -1.26 9.71 1.76
C GLY A 237 -2.43 10.32 0.98
N PRO A 238 -2.14 11.21 0.01
CA PRO A 238 -3.16 11.94 -0.73
C PRO A 238 -4.07 11.03 -1.58
N VAL A 239 -3.57 9.91 -2.10
CA VAL A 239 -4.38 8.94 -2.85
C VAL A 239 -5.45 8.33 -1.95
N THR A 240 -5.06 7.89 -0.74
CA THR A 240 -5.98 7.33 0.25
C THR A 240 -7.00 8.37 0.71
N ALA A 241 -6.54 9.61 0.94
CA ALA A 241 -7.41 10.71 1.36
C ALA A 241 -8.44 11.08 0.28
N ASN A 242 -8.04 11.10 -0.98
CA ASN A 242 -8.97 11.33 -2.09
C ASN A 242 -9.99 10.20 -2.21
N GLY A 243 -9.55 8.95 -2.08
CA GLY A 243 -10.44 7.79 -2.05
C GLY A 243 -11.45 7.83 -0.88
N ALA A 244 -11.04 8.29 0.31
CA ALA A 244 -11.93 8.51 1.44
C ALA A 244 -12.99 9.57 1.14
N LYS A 245 -12.59 10.72 0.57
CA LYS A 245 -13.51 11.81 0.19
C LYS A 245 -14.54 11.37 -0.87
N GLN A 246 -14.13 10.57 -1.86
CA GLN A 246 -15.04 10.01 -2.87
C GLN A 246 -16.11 9.10 -2.26
N ARG A 247 -15.86 8.56 -1.06
CA ARG A 247 -16.77 7.73 -0.27
C ARG A 247 -17.50 8.51 0.84
N ASN A 248 -17.46 9.84 0.75
CA ASN A 248 -18.07 10.75 1.72
C ASN A 248 -17.51 10.62 3.16
N LEU A 249 -16.30 10.09 3.32
CA LEU A 249 -15.63 10.09 4.61
C LEU A 249 -14.91 11.40 4.86
N ARG A 250 -15.12 11.97 6.06
CA ARG A 250 -14.30 13.07 6.54
C ARG A 250 -12.90 12.58 6.83
N VAL A 251 -11.90 13.30 6.38
CA VAL A 251 -10.49 13.04 6.68
C VAL A 251 -9.98 14.20 7.53
N ASP A 252 -9.56 13.92 8.75
CA ASP A 252 -9.12 14.93 9.69
C ASP A 252 -7.68 15.37 9.39
N PHE A 253 -6.81 14.42 9.00
CA PHE A 253 -5.46 14.74 8.54
C PHE A 253 -4.86 13.68 7.63
N VAL A 254 -3.82 14.08 6.91
CA VAL A 254 -3.03 13.24 6.00
C VAL A 254 -1.56 13.40 6.35
N ALA A 255 -0.77 12.34 6.29
CA ALA A 255 0.66 12.45 6.53
C ALA A 255 1.31 13.32 5.44
N GLU A 256 2.16 14.25 5.86
CA GLU A 256 2.99 15.07 4.96
C GLU A 256 4.09 14.24 4.32
N ASN A 257 4.73 13.36 5.11
CA ASN A 257 5.67 12.37 4.63
C ASN A 257 4.99 10.99 4.60
N TYR A 258 4.46 10.60 3.45
CA TYR A 258 3.79 9.32 3.21
C TYR A 258 4.69 8.30 2.51
N SER A 259 6.00 8.48 2.51
CA SER A 259 6.95 7.48 1.99
C SER A 259 7.36 6.45 3.05
N VAL A 260 7.17 6.76 4.33
CA VAL A 260 7.50 5.89 5.48
C VAL A 260 6.43 6.00 6.57
N PHE A 261 6.19 4.93 7.32
CA PHE A 261 5.21 4.94 8.42
C PHE A 261 5.57 5.87 9.56
N GLU A 262 6.85 6.17 9.75
CA GLU A 262 7.31 7.17 10.72
C GLU A 262 6.63 8.52 10.48
N GLY A 263 6.54 8.99 9.22
CA GLY A 263 5.84 10.22 8.88
C GLY A 263 4.33 10.17 9.16
N TYR A 264 3.74 8.98 9.15
CA TYR A 264 2.33 8.81 9.53
C TYR A 264 2.16 8.97 11.05
N ILE A 265 3.08 8.43 11.84
CA ILE A 265 3.09 8.63 13.29
C ILE A 265 3.32 10.10 13.64
N ASP A 266 4.25 10.78 12.97
CA ASP A 266 4.50 12.23 13.17
C ASP A 266 3.22 13.06 12.95
N ALA A 267 2.43 12.71 11.92
CA ALA A 267 1.15 13.38 11.65
C ALA A 267 0.12 13.12 12.77
N MET A 268 0.05 11.89 13.29
CA MET A 268 -0.80 11.55 14.43
C MET A 268 -0.39 12.32 15.68
N GLU A 269 0.90 12.38 15.99
CA GLU A 269 1.42 13.16 17.13
C GLU A 269 1.11 14.64 17.00
N LYS A 270 1.28 15.21 15.80
CA LYS A 270 0.97 16.61 15.52
C LYS A 270 -0.51 16.92 15.75
N TYR A 271 -1.39 15.99 15.43
CA TYR A 271 -2.83 16.13 15.62
C TYR A 271 -3.24 16.12 17.10
N TYR A 272 -2.55 15.33 17.94
CA TYR A 272 -2.89 15.16 19.37
C TYR A 272 -2.11 16.09 20.32
N ARG A 273 -1.18 16.88 19.83
CA ARG A 273 -0.50 17.98 20.59
C ARG A 273 -1.36 19.22 20.67
#